data_81ac10cae1fee4da006d4688fa9bac63
#
_entry.id   81ac10cae1fee4da006d4688fa9bac63
#
_cell.length_a   1.000
_cell.length_b   1.000
_cell.length_c   1.000
_cell.angle_alpha   90.00
_cell.angle_beta   90.00
_cell.angle_gamma   90.00
#
_symmetry.space_group_name_H-M   'P 1'
#
loop_
_entity.id
_entity.type
_entity.pdbx_description
1 polymer ?
#
loop_
_entity_poly.entity_id
_entity_poly.type
_entity_poly.pdbx_seq_one_letter_code
_entity_poly.pdbx_strand_id
1 'polypeptide(L)'
;MPAYFLRRILAAIPVMGVVAVFVFLLLRLTTGDPAAIIAGDMATAEQLTKIRAALGLDQPLLTQFFTWIGRLLQGDFCVSLISQTPVTRLIAQRLEPTLSLAVLTAILAVLIAVPLGVLAAWKHQSWIDNVVMSMSVLGFSIPVFVIGYILVQIFAIELKWLPVQGYRSWSNGVWPFLQRAILPALTLSSIYIALIARMTRASLLNVLGEDYVRTARAKGLSETLVLFRHALRNAAVPILSVIGTGFALLISGVVVTESVFNIPGLGRLTVDAILARDYPVIQGLILVTSGVYVLINLVIDLSYSALDPRIRY
;
A
#
# COMPACT_ATOMS: atom_id res chain seq x y z
N MET A 1 27.46 -3.81 -2.54
CA MET A 1 26.24 -3.36 -3.20
C MET A 1 25.58 -4.41 -4.11
N PRO A 2 26.21 -4.89 -5.24
CA PRO A 2 25.54 -5.84 -6.12
C PRO A 2 25.18 -7.18 -5.46
N ALA A 3 26.04 -7.72 -4.59
CA ALA A 3 25.77 -8.97 -3.88
C ALA A 3 24.59 -8.85 -2.90
N TYR A 4 24.44 -7.74 -2.20
CA TYR A 4 23.31 -7.46 -1.32
C TYR A 4 22.00 -7.37 -2.13
N PHE A 5 22.02 -6.65 -3.23
CA PHE A 5 20.87 -6.54 -4.15
C PHE A 5 20.44 -7.90 -4.69
N LEU A 6 21.39 -8.69 -5.18
CA LEU A 6 21.12 -10.03 -5.71
C LEU A 6 20.54 -10.95 -4.62
N ARG A 7 21.09 -10.93 -3.41
CA ARG A 7 20.58 -11.71 -2.28
C ARG A 7 19.15 -11.33 -1.91
N ARG A 8 18.79 -10.03 -1.97
CA ARG A 8 17.42 -9.55 -1.69
C ARG A 8 16.44 -9.98 -2.79
N ILE A 9 16.83 -9.90 -4.06
CA ILE A 9 16.00 -10.41 -5.17
C ILE A 9 15.81 -11.94 -5.03
N LEU A 10 16.86 -12.68 -4.74
CA LEU A 10 16.76 -14.13 -4.55
C LEU A 10 15.87 -14.48 -3.35
N ALA A 11 15.89 -13.68 -2.27
CA ALA A 11 15.00 -13.86 -1.13
C ALA A 11 13.52 -13.58 -1.45
N ALA A 12 13.22 -12.78 -2.47
CA ALA A 12 11.86 -12.53 -2.92
C ALA A 12 11.24 -13.74 -3.65
N ILE A 13 12.04 -14.57 -4.29
CA ILE A 13 11.55 -15.73 -5.06
C ILE A 13 10.79 -16.73 -4.17
N PRO A 14 11.36 -17.23 -3.03
CA PRO A 14 10.61 -18.13 -2.16
C PRO A 14 9.35 -17.51 -1.58
N VAL A 15 9.36 -16.21 -1.27
CA VAL A 15 8.17 -15.50 -0.79
C VAL A 15 7.06 -15.52 -1.84
N MET A 16 7.39 -15.16 -3.08
CA MET A 16 6.42 -15.24 -4.19
C MET A 16 6.01 -16.66 -4.49
N GLY A 17 6.91 -17.65 -4.32
CA GLY A 17 6.58 -19.07 -4.43
C GLY A 17 5.52 -19.52 -3.40
N VAL A 18 5.67 -19.13 -2.15
CA VAL A 18 4.68 -19.42 -1.10
C VAL A 18 3.34 -18.76 -1.41
N VAL A 19 3.36 -17.49 -1.84
CA VAL A 19 2.14 -16.78 -2.26
C VAL A 19 1.46 -17.51 -3.43
N ALA A 20 2.23 -17.93 -4.43
CA ALA A 20 1.70 -18.64 -5.59
C ALA A 20 1.05 -19.98 -5.19
N VAL A 21 1.69 -20.75 -4.31
CA VAL A 21 1.11 -22.00 -3.77
C VAL A 21 -0.19 -21.72 -3.02
N PHE A 22 -0.18 -20.71 -2.14
CA PHE A 22 -1.38 -20.32 -1.38
C PHE A 22 -2.53 -19.91 -2.29
N VAL A 23 -2.25 -19.03 -3.26
CA VAL A 23 -3.25 -18.54 -4.23
C VAL A 23 -3.79 -19.67 -5.10
N PHE A 24 -2.95 -20.59 -5.52
CA PHE A 24 -3.36 -21.77 -6.26
C PHE A 24 -4.29 -22.68 -5.44
N LEU A 25 -3.94 -22.93 -4.17
CA LEU A 25 -4.75 -23.75 -3.28
C LEU A 25 -6.06 -23.08 -2.88
N LEU A 26 -6.10 -21.76 -2.79
CA LEU A 26 -7.28 -21.00 -2.39
C LEU A 26 -8.50 -21.35 -3.27
N LEU A 27 -8.32 -21.46 -4.58
CA LEU A 27 -9.39 -21.85 -5.51
C LEU A 27 -9.90 -23.28 -5.26
N ARG A 28 -9.04 -24.15 -4.73
CA ARG A 28 -9.35 -25.58 -4.56
C ARG A 28 -9.86 -25.92 -3.17
N LEU A 29 -9.57 -25.06 -2.21
CA LEU A 29 -10.06 -25.19 -0.82
C LEU A 29 -11.42 -24.50 -0.62
N THR A 30 -11.81 -23.60 -1.54
CA THR A 30 -13.15 -23.00 -1.51
C THR A 30 -14.23 -24.06 -1.78
N THR A 31 -15.27 -24.00 -0.99
CA THR A 31 -16.47 -24.85 -1.17
C THR A 31 -17.16 -24.48 -2.48
N GLY A 32 -17.10 -25.37 -3.46
CA GLY A 32 -17.70 -25.21 -4.78
C GLY A 32 -16.77 -25.66 -5.89
N ASP A 33 -17.35 -26.32 -6.91
CA ASP A 33 -16.62 -26.70 -8.12
C ASP A 33 -16.45 -25.45 -9.01
N PRO A 34 -15.21 -25.01 -9.33
CA PRO A 34 -14.99 -23.88 -10.23
C PRO A 34 -15.70 -24.02 -11.58
N ALA A 35 -15.82 -25.25 -12.09
CA ALA A 35 -16.55 -25.53 -13.33
C ALA A 35 -18.05 -25.28 -13.18
N ALA A 36 -18.63 -25.58 -12.03
CA ALA A 36 -20.04 -25.32 -11.76
C ALA A 36 -20.35 -23.83 -11.64
N ILE A 37 -19.41 -23.05 -11.02
CA ILE A 37 -19.54 -21.58 -10.91
C ILE A 37 -19.53 -20.93 -12.29
N ILE A 38 -18.67 -21.38 -13.20
CA ILE A 38 -18.57 -20.86 -14.56
C ILE A 38 -19.78 -21.27 -15.40
N ALA A 39 -20.23 -22.51 -15.24
CA ALA A 39 -21.30 -23.06 -15.99
C ALA A 39 -22.68 -22.48 -15.60
N GLY A 40 -22.81 -21.98 -14.35
CA GLY A 40 -24.05 -21.48 -13.77
C GLY A 40 -25.01 -22.59 -13.38
N ASP A 41 -26.09 -22.22 -12.68
CA ASP A 41 -27.04 -23.15 -12.06
C ASP A 41 -27.84 -24.03 -13.06
N MET A 42 -27.86 -23.64 -14.34
CA MET A 42 -28.58 -24.33 -15.42
C MET A 42 -27.69 -25.23 -16.30
N ALA A 43 -26.43 -25.44 -15.92
CA ALA A 43 -25.48 -26.18 -16.75
C ALA A 43 -25.75 -27.67 -16.74
N THR A 44 -25.68 -28.31 -17.93
CA THR A 44 -25.77 -29.75 -18.07
C THR A 44 -24.48 -30.45 -17.59
N ALA A 45 -24.60 -31.74 -17.21
CA ALA A 45 -23.42 -32.52 -16.82
C ALA A 45 -22.35 -32.59 -17.93
N GLU A 46 -22.76 -32.56 -19.19
CA GLU A 46 -21.86 -32.56 -20.34
C GLU A 46 -21.08 -31.22 -20.46
N GLN A 47 -21.75 -30.07 -20.24
CA GLN A 47 -21.12 -28.76 -20.21
C GLN A 47 -20.10 -28.64 -19.06
N LEU A 48 -20.47 -29.13 -17.87
CA LEU A 48 -19.57 -29.21 -16.73
C LEU A 48 -18.30 -30.00 -17.03
N THR A 49 -18.44 -31.17 -17.66
CA THR A 49 -17.30 -32.01 -18.03
C THR A 49 -16.37 -31.28 -19.04
N LYS A 50 -16.94 -30.63 -20.05
CA LYS A 50 -16.19 -29.87 -21.03
C LYS A 50 -15.44 -28.70 -20.39
N ILE A 51 -16.06 -27.97 -19.46
CA ILE A 51 -15.44 -26.85 -18.74
C ILE A 51 -14.33 -27.37 -17.81
N ARG A 52 -14.53 -28.48 -17.10
CA ARG A 52 -13.50 -29.11 -16.27
C ARG A 52 -12.26 -29.49 -17.08
N ALA A 53 -12.49 -30.15 -18.23
CA ALA A 53 -11.38 -30.52 -19.14
C ALA A 53 -10.67 -29.29 -19.71
N ALA A 54 -11.41 -28.24 -20.12
CA ALA A 54 -10.85 -27.01 -20.63
C ALA A 54 -10.00 -26.23 -19.58
N LEU A 55 -10.40 -26.32 -18.31
CA LEU A 55 -9.66 -25.74 -17.18
C LEU A 55 -8.55 -26.66 -16.64
N GLY A 56 -8.45 -27.90 -17.17
CA GLY A 56 -7.50 -28.92 -16.71
C GLY A 56 -7.73 -29.38 -15.26
N LEU A 57 -8.97 -29.27 -14.77
CA LEU A 57 -9.32 -29.64 -13.39
C LEU A 57 -9.36 -31.17 -13.18
N ASP A 58 -9.34 -31.94 -14.26
CA ASP A 58 -9.26 -33.41 -14.31
C ASP A 58 -7.82 -33.94 -14.16
N GLN A 59 -6.82 -33.05 -14.27
CA GLN A 59 -5.42 -33.42 -14.16
C GLN A 59 -4.97 -33.53 -12.69
N PRO A 60 -3.87 -34.25 -12.37
CA PRO A 60 -3.27 -34.24 -11.05
C PRO A 60 -2.90 -32.81 -10.58
N LEU A 61 -3.08 -32.51 -9.29
CA LEU A 61 -2.87 -31.17 -8.73
C LEU A 61 -1.50 -30.56 -9.05
N LEU A 62 -0.45 -31.37 -9.04
CA LEU A 62 0.90 -30.92 -9.41
C LEU A 62 0.97 -30.47 -10.88
N THR A 63 0.38 -31.22 -11.79
CA THR A 63 0.30 -30.86 -13.21
C THR A 63 -0.44 -29.55 -13.41
N GLN A 64 -1.59 -29.39 -12.74
CA GLN A 64 -2.35 -28.16 -12.77
C GLN A 64 -1.52 -26.97 -12.26
N PHE A 65 -0.79 -27.14 -11.15
CA PHE A 65 0.05 -26.09 -10.57
C PHE A 65 1.16 -25.66 -11.54
N PHE A 66 1.92 -26.60 -12.09
CA PHE A 66 3.01 -26.25 -13.01
C PHE A 66 2.50 -25.67 -14.33
N THR A 67 1.37 -26.13 -14.84
CA THR A 67 0.74 -25.53 -16.02
C THR A 67 0.30 -24.10 -15.75
N TRP A 68 -0.32 -23.87 -14.58
CA TRP A 68 -0.76 -22.53 -14.17
C TRP A 68 0.43 -21.57 -13.97
N ILE A 69 1.47 -22.00 -13.25
CA ILE A 69 2.71 -21.22 -13.10
C ILE A 69 3.35 -20.92 -14.46
N GLY A 70 3.40 -21.89 -15.36
CA GLY A 70 3.93 -21.70 -16.72
C GLY A 70 3.19 -20.61 -17.50
N ARG A 71 1.87 -20.53 -17.39
CA ARG A 71 1.05 -19.47 -17.98
C ARG A 71 1.34 -18.12 -17.33
N LEU A 72 1.40 -18.07 -15.98
CA LEU A 72 1.73 -16.86 -15.26
C LEU A 72 3.08 -16.26 -15.65
N LEU A 73 4.10 -17.09 -15.83
CA LEU A 73 5.43 -16.66 -16.26
C LEU A 73 5.43 -16.11 -17.69
N GLN A 74 4.47 -16.48 -18.52
CA GLN A 74 4.23 -15.93 -19.85
C GLN A 74 3.34 -14.67 -19.82
N GLY A 75 2.93 -14.21 -18.63
CA GLY A 75 2.05 -13.04 -18.47
C GLY A 75 0.55 -13.34 -18.68
N ASP A 76 0.17 -14.63 -18.80
CA ASP A 76 -1.22 -15.04 -18.89
C ASP A 76 -1.80 -15.29 -17.49
N PHE A 77 -2.59 -14.32 -17.01
CA PHE A 77 -3.34 -14.38 -15.74
C PHE A 77 -4.77 -14.93 -15.93
N CYS A 78 -5.03 -15.58 -17.03
CA CYS A 78 -6.35 -16.08 -17.44
C CYS A 78 -7.35 -14.95 -17.75
N VAL A 79 -8.62 -15.33 -17.90
CA VAL A 79 -9.73 -14.45 -18.25
C VAL A 79 -10.72 -14.42 -17.08
N SER A 80 -11.28 -13.25 -16.79
CA SER A 80 -12.35 -13.07 -15.81
C SER A 80 -13.56 -13.97 -16.15
N LEU A 81 -14.09 -14.65 -15.15
CA LEU A 81 -15.28 -15.53 -15.34
C LEU A 81 -16.55 -14.72 -15.63
N ILE A 82 -16.62 -13.50 -15.12
CA ILE A 82 -17.78 -12.63 -15.20
C ILE A 82 -17.73 -11.73 -16.42
N SER A 83 -16.64 -10.97 -16.58
CA SER A 83 -16.54 -9.96 -17.64
C SER A 83 -15.97 -10.50 -18.96
N GLN A 84 -15.46 -11.75 -18.96
CA GLN A 84 -14.78 -12.37 -20.11
C GLN A 84 -13.60 -11.53 -20.66
N THR A 85 -13.02 -10.70 -19.79
CA THR A 85 -11.90 -9.82 -20.11
C THR A 85 -10.61 -10.40 -19.55
N PRO A 86 -9.45 -10.31 -20.24
CA PRO A 86 -8.16 -10.71 -19.70
C PRO A 86 -7.87 -10.02 -18.36
N VAL A 87 -7.49 -10.80 -17.34
CA VAL A 87 -7.22 -10.30 -15.99
C VAL A 87 -6.11 -9.26 -15.99
N THR A 88 -5.09 -9.44 -16.83
CA THR A 88 -4.01 -8.46 -17.02
C THR A 88 -4.52 -7.08 -17.42
N ARG A 89 -5.52 -7.03 -18.30
CA ARG A 89 -6.14 -5.77 -18.74
C ARG A 89 -6.94 -5.11 -17.62
N LEU A 90 -7.71 -5.89 -16.86
CA LEU A 90 -8.48 -5.39 -15.71
C LEU A 90 -7.55 -4.77 -14.66
N ILE A 91 -6.44 -5.46 -14.35
CA ILE A 91 -5.45 -4.98 -13.39
C ILE A 91 -4.73 -3.72 -13.91
N ALA A 92 -4.28 -3.73 -15.17
CA ALA A 92 -3.57 -2.58 -15.76
C ALA A 92 -4.40 -1.30 -15.73
N GLN A 93 -5.70 -1.38 -16.01
CA GLN A 93 -6.62 -0.23 -15.96
C GLN A 93 -6.84 0.33 -14.55
N ARG A 94 -6.66 -0.52 -13.51
CA ARG A 94 -6.91 -0.16 -12.10
C ARG A 94 -5.62 0.15 -11.32
N LEU A 95 -4.46 -0.11 -11.91
CA LEU A 95 -3.16 0.09 -11.27
C LEU A 95 -2.84 1.57 -11.06
N GLU A 96 -3.07 2.39 -12.08
CA GLU A 96 -2.79 3.84 -12.02
C GLU A 96 -3.56 4.54 -10.89
N PRO A 97 -4.89 4.40 -10.74
CA PRO A 97 -5.62 5.01 -9.64
C PRO A 97 -5.07 4.65 -8.26
N THR A 98 -4.80 3.37 -8.03
CA THR A 98 -4.27 2.90 -6.73
C THR A 98 -2.87 3.43 -6.45
N LEU A 99 -1.96 3.35 -7.42
CA LEU A 99 -0.58 3.81 -7.24
C LEU A 99 -0.50 5.33 -7.07
N SER A 100 -1.23 6.09 -7.89
CA SER A 100 -1.24 7.55 -7.78
C SER A 100 -1.82 8.02 -6.45
N LEU A 101 -2.87 7.36 -5.95
CA LEU A 101 -3.42 7.63 -4.62
C LEU A 101 -2.42 7.28 -3.51
N ALA A 102 -1.77 6.11 -3.59
CA ALA A 102 -0.78 5.68 -2.61
C ALA A 102 0.42 6.64 -2.54
N VAL A 103 0.95 7.06 -3.69
CA VAL A 103 2.06 8.02 -3.77
C VAL A 103 1.65 9.37 -3.19
N LEU A 104 0.49 9.92 -3.58
CA LEU A 104 0.00 11.20 -3.04
C LEU A 104 -0.21 11.11 -1.52
N THR A 105 -0.79 10.02 -1.03
CA THR A 105 -0.97 9.76 0.40
C THR A 105 0.37 9.75 1.15
N ALA A 106 1.37 9.04 0.62
CA ALA A 106 2.69 8.99 1.23
C ALA A 106 3.37 10.37 1.28
N ILE A 107 3.28 11.14 0.19
CA ILE A 107 3.81 12.51 0.12
C ILE A 107 3.13 13.37 1.19
N LEU A 108 1.79 13.39 1.25
CA LEU A 108 1.06 14.18 2.24
C LEU A 108 1.36 13.74 3.67
N ALA A 109 1.41 12.42 3.91
CA ALA A 109 1.75 11.89 5.23
C ALA A 109 3.13 12.36 5.70
N VAL A 110 4.16 12.27 4.85
CA VAL A 110 5.53 12.69 5.18
C VAL A 110 5.60 14.21 5.37
N LEU A 111 5.02 14.98 4.45
CA LEU A 111 5.05 16.45 4.50
C LEU A 111 4.36 17.02 5.74
N ILE A 112 3.36 16.34 6.27
CA ILE A 112 2.64 16.76 7.47
C ILE A 112 3.28 16.17 8.73
N ALA A 113 3.56 14.86 8.73
CA ALA A 113 3.96 14.14 9.93
C ALA A 113 5.39 14.47 10.39
N VAL A 114 6.34 14.59 9.46
CA VAL A 114 7.74 14.86 9.83
C VAL A 114 7.87 16.25 10.47
N PRO A 115 7.32 17.34 9.92
CA PRO A 115 7.34 18.65 10.60
C PRO A 115 6.63 18.65 11.95
N LEU A 116 5.47 17.97 12.06
CA LEU A 116 4.75 17.84 13.33
C LEU A 116 5.56 17.08 14.38
N GLY A 117 6.19 15.96 13.99
CA GLY A 117 7.05 15.18 14.89
C GLY A 117 8.31 15.94 15.33
N VAL A 118 8.93 16.70 14.42
CA VAL A 118 10.06 17.60 14.71
C VAL A 118 9.64 18.69 15.70
N LEU A 119 8.49 19.32 15.46
CA LEU A 119 7.95 20.37 16.33
C LEU A 119 7.63 19.83 17.73
N ALA A 120 7.02 18.64 17.82
CA ALA A 120 6.72 17.97 19.06
C ALA A 120 8.00 17.60 19.86
N ALA A 121 9.05 17.15 19.19
CA ALA A 121 10.34 16.86 19.81
C ALA A 121 11.05 18.13 20.27
N TRP A 122 11.05 19.19 19.45
CA TRP A 122 11.67 20.47 19.79
C TRP A 122 10.98 21.14 20.98
N LYS A 123 9.65 21.08 21.03
CA LYS A 123 8.84 21.62 22.15
C LYS A 123 8.43 20.52 23.13
N HIS A 124 9.33 19.60 23.42
CA HIS A 124 9.08 18.47 24.32
C HIS A 124 8.49 18.91 25.66
N GLN A 125 7.50 18.15 26.14
CA GLN A 125 6.73 18.42 27.37
C GLN A 125 5.92 19.74 27.36
N SER A 126 5.78 20.41 26.22
CA SER A 126 4.91 21.58 26.06
C SER A 126 3.49 21.18 25.66
N TRP A 127 2.59 22.17 25.66
CA TRP A 127 1.22 21.98 25.16
C TRP A 127 1.19 21.55 23.67
N ILE A 128 2.17 22.03 22.86
CA ILE A 128 2.29 21.65 21.44
C ILE A 128 2.58 20.16 21.30
N ASP A 129 3.53 19.64 22.08
CA ASP A 129 3.85 18.23 22.13
C ASP A 129 2.61 17.40 22.51
N ASN A 130 1.90 17.81 23.55
CA ASN A 130 0.69 17.12 24.01
C ASN A 130 -0.42 17.14 22.94
N VAL A 131 -0.63 18.25 22.24
CA VAL A 131 -1.62 18.36 21.16
C VAL A 131 -1.26 17.44 20.00
N VAL A 132 -0.01 17.48 19.51
CA VAL A 132 0.43 16.61 18.40
C VAL A 132 0.30 15.14 18.78
N MET A 133 0.65 14.75 20.00
CA MET A 133 0.53 13.36 20.45
C MET A 133 -0.92 12.95 20.63
N SER A 134 -1.78 13.81 21.18
CA SER A 134 -3.22 13.54 21.31
C SER A 134 -3.89 13.40 19.95
N MET A 135 -3.58 14.27 18.99
CA MET A 135 -4.06 14.15 17.61
C MET A 135 -3.59 12.85 16.95
N SER A 136 -2.36 12.42 17.25
CA SER A 136 -1.85 11.13 16.77
C SER A 136 -2.64 9.95 17.34
N VAL A 137 -3.02 10.00 18.62
CA VAL A 137 -3.88 8.97 19.23
C VAL A 137 -5.26 8.97 18.58
N LEU A 138 -5.87 10.13 18.38
CA LEU A 138 -7.17 10.26 17.71
C LEU A 138 -7.14 9.72 16.27
N GLY A 139 -6.06 10.01 15.53
CA GLY A 139 -5.88 9.51 14.17
C GLY A 139 -5.83 7.97 14.06
N PHE A 140 -5.43 7.28 15.12
CA PHE A 140 -5.50 5.81 15.19
C PHE A 140 -6.86 5.29 15.68
N SER A 141 -7.54 6.05 16.52
CA SER A 141 -8.76 5.60 17.18
C SER A 141 -9.99 5.71 16.28
N ILE A 142 -9.98 6.66 15.34
CA ILE A 142 -11.11 6.90 14.44
C ILE A 142 -10.95 6.03 13.18
N PRO A 143 -11.96 5.21 12.81
CA PRO A 143 -11.92 4.46 11.56
C PRO A 143 -11.72 5.36 10.35
N VAL A 144 -10.84 4.96 9.40
CA VAL A 144 -10.49 5.76 8.21
C VAL A 144 -11.70 6.23 7.42
N PHE A 145 -12.70 5.39 7.23
CA PHE A 145 -13.91 5.75 6.49
C PHE A 145 -14.72 6.88 7.19
N VAL A 146 -14.71 6.91 8.53
CA VAL A 146 -15.37 8.00 9.29
C VAL A 146 -14.66 9.32 9.02
N ILE A 147 -13.32 9.33 9.04
CA ILE A 147 -12.53 10.53 8.67
C ILE A 147 -12.87 10.94 7.24
N GLY A 148 -12.97 9.99 6.32
CA GLY A 148 -13.35 10.25 4.93
C GLY A 148 -14.71 10.93 4.81
N TYR A 149 -15.73 10.43 5.50
CA TYR A 149 -17.07 11.04 5.49
C TYR A 149 -17.09 12.44 6.13
N ILE A 150 -16.34 12.66 7.22
CA ILE A 150 -16.21 13.99 7.83
C ILE A 150 -15.55 14.97 6.86
N LEU A 151 -14.47 14.56 6.19
CA LEU A 151 -13.81 15.42 5.19
C LEU A 151 -14.71 15.72 3.99
N VAL A 152 -15.47 14.74 3.51
CA VAL A 152 -16.46 14.94 2.44
C VAL A 152 -17.56 15.91 2.90
N GLN A 153 -18.10 15.73 4.10
CA GLN A 153 -19.13 16.63 4.65
C GLN A 153 -18.64 18.07 4.66
N ILE A 154 -17.45 18.31 5.23
CA ILE A 154 -16.93 19.68 5.40
C ILE A 154 -16.52 20.28 4.04
N PHE A 155 -15.63 19.60 3.29
CA PHE A 155 -14.97 20.21 2.13
C PHE A 155 -15.75 20.07 0.82
N ALA A 156 -16.58 19.03 0.68
CA ALA A 156 -17.30 18.80 -0.56
C ALA A 156 -18.77 19.25 -0.47
N ILE A 157 -19.46 19.06 0.66
CA ILE A 157 -20.88 19.36 0.79
C ILE A 157 -21.10 20.78 1.32
N GLU A 158 -20.48 21.15 2.46
CA GLU A 158 -20.68 22.45 3.09
C GLU A 158 -19.90 23.56 2.39
N LEU A 159 -18.57 23.40 2.25
CA LEU A 159 -17.71 24.41 1.63
C LEU A 159 -17.74 24.37 0.10
N LYS A 160 -18.13 23.25 -0.51
CA LYS A 160 -18.16 23.04 -1.97
C LYS A 160 -16.84 23.33 -2.70
N TRP A 161 -15.73 23.14 -2.00
CA TRP A 161 -14.40 23.37 -2.55
C TRP A 161 -13.91 22.23 -3.43
N LEU A 162 -14.28 20.98 -3.09
CA LEU A 162 -13.78 19.76 -3.71
C LEU A 162 -14.95 18.85 -4.09
N PRO A 163 -14.80 18.01 -5.12
CA PRO A 163 -15.83 17.04 -5.50
C PRO A 163 -15.93 15.91 -4.46
N VAL A 164 -17.16 15.37 -4.30
CA VAL A 164 -17.45 14.29 -3.34
C VAL A 164 -16.75 12.99 -3.71
N GLN A 165 -16.76 12.62 -5.00
CA GLN A 165 -16.35 11.30 -5.49
C GLN A 165 -15.74 11.34 -6.89
N GLY A 166 -15.16 10.22 -7.28
CA GLY A 166 -14.66 9.95 -8.62
C GLY A 166 -13.15 10.11 -8.73
N TYR A 167 -12.65 9.72 -9.88
CA TYR A 167 -11.22 9.75 -10.19
C TYR A 167 -10.98 10.44 -11.54
N ARG A 168 -9.86 11.14 -11.67
CA ARG A 168 -9.30 11.58 -12.94
C ARG A 168 -7.81 11.25 -12.97
N SER A 169 -7.38 10.65 -14.08
CA SER A 169 -5.96 10.37 -14.30
C SER A 169 -5.12 11.65 -14.28
N TRP A 170 -3.92 11.57 -13.73
CA TRP A 170 -2.95 12.68 -13.77
C TRP A 170 -2.55 13.05 -15.20
N SER A 171 -2.70 12.15 -16.18
CA SER A 171 -2.48 12.41 -17.60
C SER A 171 -3.48 13.43 -18.18
N ASN A 172 -4.65 13.58 -17.56
CA ASN A 172 -5.66 14.58 -17.94
C ASN A 172 -5.44 15.94 -17.27
N GLY A 173 -4.29 16.13 -16.62
CA GLY A 173 -3.89 17.36 -15.94
C GLY A 173 -3.76 17.16 -14.43
N VAL A 174 -2.73 17.80 -13.86
CA VAL A 174 -2.41 17.68 -12.44
C VAL A 174 -3.52 18.26 -11.55
N TRP A 175 -4.09 19.40 -11.91
CA TRP A 175 -5.14 20.04 -11.11
C TRP A 175 -6.45 19.25 -11.05
N PRO A 176 -7.03 18.76 -12.16
CA PRO A 176 -8.21 17.90 -12.14
C PRO A 176 -8.00 16.59 -11.36
N PHE A 177 -6.75 16.05 -11.36
CA PHE A 177 -6.37 14.90 -10.54
C PHE A 177 -6.38 15.27 -9.05
N LEU A 178 -5.65 16.33 -8.65
CA LEU A 178 -5.53 16.73 -7.26
C LEU A 178 -6.89 17.06 -6.63
N GLN A 179 -7.77 17.76 -7.34
CA GLN A 179 -9.11 18.07 -6.84
C GLN A 179 -9.90 16.83 -6.38
N ARG A 180 -9.69 15.68 -7.04
CA ARG A 180 -10.39 14.44 -6.72
C ARG A 180 -9.60 13.50 -5.82
N ALA A 181 -8.28 13.60 -5.81
CA ALA A 181 -7.40 12.73 -5.06
C ALA A 181 -7.07 13.25 -3.64
N ILE A 182 -7.22 14.56 -3.38
CA ILE A 182 -6.77 15.17 -2.12
C ILE A 182 -7.58 14.69 -0.91
N LEU A 183 -8.90 14.60 -0.99
CA LEU A 183 -9.73 14.10 0.11
C LEU A 183 -9.46 12.63 0.42
N PRO A 184 -9.47 11.72 -0.58
CA PRO A 184 -9.05 10.34 -0.36
C PRO A 184 -7.64 10.21 0.22
N ALA A 185 -6.68 10.99 -0.30
CA ALA A 185 -5.30 10.94 0.15
C ALA A 185 -5.15 11.47 1.60
N LEU A 186 -5.84 12.54 1.99
CA LEU A 186 -5.88 13.04 3.37
C LEU A 186 -6.54 12.02 4.30
N THR A 187 -7.61 11.38 3.86
CA THR A 187 -8.29 10.32 4.59
C THR A 187 -7.33 9.18 4.92
N LEU A 188 -6.64 8.66 3.92
CA LEU A 188 -5.65 7.59 4.09
C LEU A 188 -4.44 8.04 4.90
N SER A 189 -3.97 9.27 4.69
CA SER A 189 -2.77 9.78 5.36
C SER A 189 -2.96 9.96 6.87
N SER A 190 -4.17 10.06 7.37
CA SER A 190 -4.45 10.31 8.80
C SER A 190 -3.77 9.31 9.74
N ILE A 191 -3.84 8.01 9.45
CA ILE A 191 -3.18 6.95 10.22
C ILE A 191 -1.66 7.07 10.11
N TYR A 192 -1.15 7.32 8.90
CA TYR A 192 0.29 7.40 8.66
C TYR A 192 0.91 8.66 9.23
N ILE A 193 0.20 9.79 9.21
CA ILE A 193 0.61 11.02 9.91
C ILE A 193 0.82 10.73 11.38
N ALA A 194 -0.14 10.06 12.01
CA ALA A 194 -0.07 9.72 13.42
C ALA A 194 1.15 8.80 13.74
N LEU A 195 1.40 7.80 12.90
CA LEU A 195 2.50 6.86 13.06
C LEU A 195 3.86 7.52 12.85
N ILE A 196 4.02 8.25 11.74
CA ILE A 196 5.28 8.89 11.35
C ILE A 196 5.62 10.03 12.32
N ALA A 197 4.65 10.87 12.72
CA ALA A 197 4.89 11.97 13.65
C ALA A 197 5.38 11.46 15.02
N ARG A 198 4.74 10.41 15.55
CA ARG A 198 5.15 9.78 16.80
C ARG A 198 6.56 9.17 16.72
N MET A 199 6.87 8.47 15.63
CA MET A 199 8.20 7.90 15.42
C MET A 199 9.26 8.99 15.22
N THR A 200 8.96 10.03 14.46
CA THR A 200 9.85 11.18 14.26
C THR A 200 10.18 11.85 15.59
N ARG A 201 9.15 12.11 16.43
CA ARG A 201 9.34 12.64 17.78
C ARG A 201 10.23 11.75 18.63
N ALA A 202 9.92 10.45 18.72
CA ALA A 202 10.67 9.51 19.57
C ALA A 202 12.13 9.40 19.10
N SER A 203 12.38 9.25 17.82
CA SER A 203 13.74 9.15 17.26
C SER A 203 14.55 10.43 17.48
N LEU A 204 13.93 11.61 17.33
CA LEU A 204 14.59 12.88 17.59
C LEU A 204 14.92 13.05 19.06
N LEU A 205 14.04 12.71 19.99
CA LEU A 205 14.31 12.83 21.42
C LEU A 205 15.48 11.95 21.84
N ASN A 206 15.58 10.73 21.31
CA ASN A 206 16.72 9.85 21.55
C ASN A 206 18.03 10.51 21.07
N VAL A 207 18.05 11.00 19.85
CA VAL A 207 19.23 11.63 19.24
C VAL A 207 19.62 12.93 19.95
N LEU A 208 18.66 13.74 20.37
CA LEU A 208 18.92 15.01 21.08
C LEU A 208 19.58 14.80 22.46
N GLY A 209 19.48 13.60 23.02
CA GLY A 209 20.17 13.18 24.26
C GLY A 209 21.63 12.79 24.09
N GLU A 210 22.11 12.59 22.86
CA GLU A 210 23.46 12.11 22.56
C GLU A 210 24.57 13.15 22.84
N ASP A 211 25.75 12.70 23.22
CA ASP A 211 26.87 13.56 23.60
C ASP A 211 27.39 14.46 22.45
N TYR A 212 27.34 13.98 21.22
CA TYR A 212 27.74 14.82 20.08
C TYR A 212 26.79 16.00 19.85
N VAL A 213 25.52 15.87 20.22
CA VAL A 213 24.55 16.97 20.16
C VAL A 213 24.88 18.00 21.26
N ARG A 214 25.21 17.54 22.48
CA ARG A 214 25.68 18.41 23.56
C ARG A 214 26.94 19.16 23.14
N THR A 215 27.88 18.50 22.49
CA THR A 215 29.11 19.12 21.95
C THR A 215 28.77 20.16 20.88
N ALA A 216 27.81 19.89 20.00
CA ALA A 216 27.40 20.87 18.98
C ALA A 216 26.82 22.14 19.62
N ARG A 217 25.98 22.01 20.67
CA ARG A 217 25.46 23.13 21.44
C ARG A 217 26.55 23.89 22.16
N ALA A 218 27.51 23.22 22.78
CA ALA A 218 28.65 23.81 23.46
C ALA A 218 29.53 24.62 22.51
N LYS A 219 29.58 24.27 21.22
CA LYS A 219 30.27 25.05 20.16
C LYS A 219 29.46 26.25 19.66
N GLY A 220 28.31 26.57 20.27
CA GLY A 220 27.49 27.73 19.93
C GLY A 220 26.62 27.58 18.68
N LEU A 221 26.38 26.36 18.21
CA LEU A 221 25.47 26.14 17.08
C LEU A 221 24.01 26.47 17.46
N SER A 222 23.29 27.12 16.56
CA SER A 222 21.88 27.46 16.78
C SER A 222 21.05 26.18 16.89
N GLU A 223 19.99 26.17 17.71
CA GLU A 223 19.08 25.03 17.90
C GLU A 223 18.48 24.53 16.59
N THR A 224 18.15 25.41 15.66
CA THR A 224 17.66 25.04 14.33
C THR A 224 18.69 24.21 13.56
N LEU A 225 19.97 24.61 13.59
CA LEU A 225 21.04 23.89 12.91
C LEU A 225 21.30 22.53 13.57
N VAL A 226 21.28 22.50 14.91
CA VAL A 226 21.39 21.24 15.70
C VAL A 226 20.24 20.28 15.31
N LEU A 227 19.02 20.79 15.26
CA LEU A 227 17.84 19.98 14.97
C LEU A 227 17.84 19.39 13.55
N PHE A 228 18.00 20.25 12.53
CA PHE A 228 17.88 19.80 11.14
C PHE A 228 19.13 19.12 10.61
N ARG A 229 20.33 19.62 10.92
CA ARG A 229 21.58 19.09 10.36
C ARG A 229 22.18 17.95 11.17
N HIS A 230 22.06 17.98 12.50
CA HIS A 230 22.68 16.99 13.37
C HIS A 230 21.68 15.94 13.87
N ALA A 231 20.51 16.35 14.36
CA ALA A 231 19.57 15.42 14.96
C ALA A 231 18.70 14.72 13.92
N LEU A 232 18.02 15.44 13.03
CA LEU A 232 17.10 14.85 12.06
C LEU A 232 17.80 13.89 11.09
N ARG A 233 19.01 14.22 10.67
CA ARG A 233 19.80 13.35 9.78
C ARG A 233 20.12 12.00 10.44
N ASN A 234 20.44 11.99 11.73
CA ASN A 234 20.75 10.76 12.45
C ASN A 234 19.46 10.00 12.87
N ALA A 235 18.36 10.71 13.06
CA ALA A 235 17.04 10.12 13.31
C ALA A 235 16.37 9.61 12.02
N ALA A 236 16.93 9.87 10.83
CA ALA A 236 16.28 9.57 9.54
C ALA A 236 16.06 8.07 9.32
N VAL A 237 16.97 7.20 9.75
CA VAL A 237 16.87 5.75 9.49
C VAL A 237 15.61 5.14 10.12
N PRO A 238 15.32 5.30 11.44
CA PRO A 238 14.06 4.82 12.01
C PRO A 238 12.82 5.47 11.38
N ILE A 239 12.87 6.75 11.05
CA ILE A 239 11.76 7.48 10.42
C ILE A 239 11.47 6.89 9.04
N LEU A 240 12.48 6.68 8.21
CA LEU A 240 12.34 6.07 6.88
C LEU A 240 11.87 4.63 6.94
N SER A 241 12.28 3.87 7.98
CA SER A 241 11.75 2.52 8.21
C SER A 241 10.24 2.52 8.37
N VAL A 242 9.71 3.46 9.17
CA VAL A 242 8.26 3.58 9.39
C VAL A 242 7.55 4.10 8.15
N ILE A 243 8.13 5.07 7.44
CA ILE A 243 7.57 5.57 6.16
C ILE A 243 7.48 4.41 5.16
N GLY A 244 8.53 3.62 5.02
CA GLY A 244 8.58 2.51 4.10
C GLY A 244 7.55 1.42 4.44
N THR A 245 7.53 0.96 5.68
CA THR A 245 6.53 -0.01 6.15
C THR A 245 5.11 0.53 5.97
N GLY A 246 4.91 1.81 6.27
CA GLY A 246 3.63 2.50 6.05
C GLY A 246 3.22 2.49 4.58
N PHE A 247 4.15 2.78 3.66
CA PHE A 247 3.87 2.76 2.22
C PHE A 247 3.49 1.36 1.71
N ALA A 248 4.16 0.32 2.21
CA ALA A 248 3.82 -1.06 1.88
C ALA A 248 2.39 -1.43 2.37
N LEU A 249 2.01 -0.97 3.57
CA LEU A 249 0.66 -1.18 4.13
C LEU A 249 -0.41 -0.35 3.41
N LEU A 250 -0.07 0.81 2.82
CA LEU A 250 -1.01 1.64 2.05
C LEU A 250 -1.70 0.85 0.93
N ILE A 251 -0.97 -0.02 0.24
CA ILE A 251 -1.53 -0.81 -0.86
C ILE A 251 -2.64 -1.75 -0.38
N SER A 252 -2.54 -2.27 0.85
CA SER A 252 -3.59 -3.09 1.45
C SER A 252 -4.73 -2.25 2.03
N GLY A 253 -4.45 -1.05 2.54
CA GLY A 253 -5.42 -0.17 3.21
C GLY A 253 -6.28 0.68 2.27
N VAL A 254 -5.94 0.74 0.99
CA VAL A 254 -6.64 1.59 -0.01
C VAL A 254 -8.06 1.11 -0.30
N VAL A 255 -8.39 -0.16 -0.09
CA VAL A 255 -9.67 -0.81 -0.47
C VAL A 255 -10.90 -0.03 0.03
N VAL A 256 -10.92 0.30 1.32
CA VAL A 256 -12.07 1.01 1.94
C VAL A 256 -12.19 2.42 1.37
N THR A 257 -11.07 3.12 1.22
CA THR A 257 -11.06 4.49 0.71
C THR A 257 -11.45 4.55 -0.77
N GLU A 258 -10.98 3.62 -1.59
CA GLU A 258 -11.41 3.52 -3.00
C GLU A 258 -12.92 3.28 -3.10
N SER A 259 -13.50 2.49 -2.20
CA SER A 259 -14.94 2.25 -2.17
C SER A 259 -15.72 3.50 -1.74
N VAL A 260 -15.30 4.19 -0.68
CA VAL A 260 -15.95 5.41 -0.16
C VAL A 260 -15.93 6.53 -1.20
N PHE A 261 -14.78 6.75 -1.86
CA PHE A 261 -14.61 7.83 -2.83
C PHE A 261 -14.91 7.42 -4.28
N ASN A 262 -15.43 6.21 -4.50
CA ASN A 262 -15.75 5.67 -5.82
C ASN A 262 -14.56 5.75 -6.80
N ILE A 263 -13.37 5.39 -6.33
CA ILE A 263 -12.15 5.37 -7.14
C ILE A 263 -12.03 3.97 -7.79
N PRO A 264 -11.84 3.91 -9.12
CA PRO A 264 -11.71 2.62 -9.82
C PRO A 264 -10.30 2.04 -9.66
N GLY A 265 -9.94 1.61 -8.45
CA GLY A 265 -8.63 1.05 -8.14
C GLY A 265 -8.62 -0.48 -7.97
N LEU A 266 -7.42 -1.02 -7.62
CA LEU A 266 -7.20 -2.46 -7.38
C LEU A 266 -7.95 -2.97 -6.14
N GLY A 267 -8.04 -2.15 -5.09
CA GLY A 267 -8.75 -2.52 -3.88
C GLY A 267 -10.24 -2.73 -4.13
N ARG A 268 -10.87 -1.81 -4.86
CA ARG A 268 -12.27 -1.97 -5.27
C ARG A 268 -12.47 -3.17 -6.19
N LEU A 269 -11.57 -3.36 -7.17
CA LEU A 269 -11.61 -4.55 -8.04
C LEU A 269 -11.52 -5.84 -7.22
N THR A 270 -10.74 -5.84 -6.12
CA THR A 270 -10.64 -7.00 -5.22
C THR A 270 -11.99 -7.29 -4.56
N VAL A 271 -12.67 -6.28 -4.03
CA VAL A 271 -13.99 -6.45 -3.41
C VAL A 271 -15.02 -6.95 -4.43
N ASP A 272 -15.07 -6.31 -5.60
CA ASP A 272 -15.98 -6.67 -6.67
C ASP A 272 -15.77 -8.15 -7.10
N ALA A 273 -14.51 -8.56 -7.27
CA ALA A 273 -14.14 -9.92 -7.65
C ALA A 273 -14.48 -10.95 -6.56
N ILE A 274 -14.29 -10.61 -5.27
CA ILE A 274 -14.66 -11.50 -4.15
C ILE A 274 -16.18 -11.71 -4.11
N LEU A 275 -16.96 -10.64 -4.19
CA LEU A 275 -18.42 -10.70 -4.18
C LEU A 275 -18.97 -11.47 -5.38
N ALA A 276 -18.34 -11.32 -6.54
CA ALA A 276 -18.70 -12.03 -7.77
C ALA A 276 -18.09 -13.44 -7.87
N ARG A 277 -17.27 -13.88 -6.90
CA ARG A 277 -16.53 -15.15 -6.92
C ARG A 277 -15.67 -15.33 -8.19
N ASP A 278 -15.12 -14.24 -8.70
CA ASP A 278 -14.26 -14.24 -9.89
C ASP A 278 -12.82 -14.65 -9.51
N TYR A 279 -12.61 -15.94 -9.37
CA TYR A 279 -11.35 -16.50 -8.86
C TYR A 279 -10.11 -16.13 -9.68
N PRO A 280 -10.12 -16.13 -11.03
CA PRO A 280 -8.96 -15.70 -11.81
C PRO A 280 -8.56 -14.25 -11.49
N VAL A 281 -9.52 -13.36 -11.34
CA VAL A 281 -9.26 -11.96 -10.96
C VAL A 281 -8.71 -11.87 -9.55
N ILE A 282 -9.28 -12.61 -8.58
CA ILE A 282 -8.78 -12.66 -7.20
C ILE A 282 -7.34 -13.16 -7.17
N GLN A 283 -7.05 -14.26 -7.87
CA GLN A 283 -5.70 -14.82 -7.95
C GLN A 283 -4.70 -13.83 -8.55
N GLY A 284 -5.06 -13.21 -9.67
CA GLY A 284 -4.24 -12.21 -10.34
C GLY A 284 -3.96 -11.00 -9.44
N LEU A 285 -4.98 -10.51 -8.73
CA LEU A 285 -4.84 -9.37 -7.82
C LEU A 285 -3.92 -9.69 -6.63
N ILE A 286 -4.08 -10.86 -5.99
CA ILE A 286 -3.21 -11.26 -4.88
C ILE A 286 -1.76 -11.37 -5.34
N LEU A 287 -1.49 -11.98 -6.50
CA LEU A 287 -0.15 -12.10 -7.04
C LEU A 287 0.47 -10.73 -7.37
N VAL A 288 -0.27 -9.87 -8.05
CA VAL A 288 0.23 -8.53 -8.42
C VAL A 288 0.44 -7.66 -7.19
N THR A 289 -0.50 -7.60 -6.26
CA THR A 289 -0.36 -6.81 -5.02
C THR A 289 0.80 -7.33 -4.15
N SER A 290 0.98 -8.65 -4.04
CA SER A 290 2.13 -9.25 -3.36
C SER A 290 3.45 -8.91 -4.06
N GLY A 291 3.48 -8.95 -5.39
CA GLY A 291 4.65 -8.53 -6.18
C GLY A 291 5.00 -7.06 -5.97
N VAL A 292 4.01 -6.18 -5.98
CA VAL A 292 4.20 -4.75 -5.69
C VAL A 292 4.70 -4.55 -4.25
N TYR A 293 4.14 -5.27 -3.27
CA TYR A 293 4.61 -5.25 -1.88
C TYR A 293 6.09 -5.65 -1.76
N VAL A 294 6.49 -6.73 -2.43
CA VAL A 294 7.89 -7.19 -2.47
C VAL A 294 8.80 -6.14 -3.10
N LEU A 295 8.37 -5.53 -4.21
CA LEU A 295 9.14 -4.46 -4.88
C LEU A 295 9.33 -3.25 -3.97
N ILE A 296 8.29 -2.83 -3.26
CA ILE A 296 8.37 -1.70 -2.32
C ILE A 296 9.35 -2.02 -1.20
N ASN A 297 9.27 -3.20 -0.59
CA ASN A 297 10.22 -3.59 0.45
C ASN A 297 11.66 -3.61 -0.09
N LEU A 298 11.88 -4.07 -1.32
CA LEU A 298 13.18 -4.02 -1.97
C LEU A 298 13.70 -2.58 -2.11
N VAL A 299 12.84 -1.64 -2.54
CA VAL A 299 13.19 -0.21 -2.66
C VAL A 299 13.54 0.39 -1.30
N ILE A 300 12.78 0.03 -0.25
CA ILE A 300 13.03 0.46 1.13
C ILE A 300 14.40 -0.05 1.61
N ASP A 301 14.67 -1.33 1.43
CA ASP A 301 15.95 -1.95 1.80
C ASP A 301 17.15 -1.29 1.09
N LEU A 302 16.98 -0.93 -0.17
CA LEU A 302 17.99 -0.19 -0.93
C LEU A 302 18.18 1.24 -0.40
N SER A 303 17.10 1.89 0.03
CA SER A 303 17.13 3.21 0.63
C SER A 303 17.93 3.23 1.93
N TYR A 304 17.85 2.18 2.75
CA TYR A 304 18.68 2.04 3.96
C TYR A 304 20.16 1.97 3.62
N SER A 305 20.52 1.17 2.62
CA SER A 305 21.91 1.03 2.18
C SER A 305 22.51 2.34 1.63
N ALA A 306 21.68 3.23 1.08
CA ALA A 306 22.11 4.54 0.60
C ALA A 306 22.28 5.58 1.72
N LEU A 307 21.50 5.45 2.81
CA LEU A 307 21.48 6.43 3.91
C LEU A 307 22.44 6.09 5.04
N ASP A 308 22.66 4.81 5.30
CA ASP A 308 23.62 4.36 6.31
C ASP A 308 24.81 3.65 5.66
N PRO A 309 25.97 4.34 5.51
CA PRO A 309 27.18 3.76 4.95
C PRO A 309 27.75 2.59 5.79
N ARG A 310 27.25 2.40 7.03
CA ARG A 310 27.68 1.33 7.94
C ARG A 310 27.03 -0.02 7.57
N ILE A 311 25.93 -0.01 6.84
CA ILE A 311 25.28 -1.21 6.27
C ILE A 311 26.04 -1.62 5.00
N ARG A 312 27.31 -1.94 5.12
CA ARG A 312 28.12 -2.53 4.05
C ARG A 312 28.38 -3.98 4.43
N TYR A 313 27.60 -4.88 3.80
CA TYR A 313 27.88 -6.32 3.81
C TYR A 313 28.23 -6.78 2.41
#